data_e758fe3ad18f39e69a7741c58c2ca2ee
#
_entry.id   e758fe3ad18f39e69a7741c58c2ca2ee
#
_cell.length_a   1.000
_cell.length_b   1.000
_cell.length_c   1.000
_cell.angle_alpha   90.00
_cell.angle_beta   90.00
_cell.angle_gamma   90.00
#
_symmetry.space_group_name_H-M   'P 1'
#
loop_
_entity.id
_entity.type
_entity.pdbx_description
1 polymer ?
#
loop_
_entity_poly.entity_id
_entity_poly.type
_entity_poly.pdbx_seq_one_letter_code
_entity_poly.pdbx_strand_id
1 'polypeptide(L)'
;MNQPHISVLKEEVLSLFKEKELKYFIDGTLGAGGHAEAILLQHPELEIFFGIDQDLDALKIAKMRLKQWENRIQYLHDNFDIAIPSLLKKEVRFDGILLDLGVSSMQLDRPERGFSFMRNGPLDMRMNNEASLTALEVVNTWSFNDLCRIFREYGEEKQWRKAAFAIVEARKEKEITTTHELVEVLTPVLRKKRP
;
A
#
# COMPACT_ATOMS: atom_id res chain seq x y z
N MET A 1 13.74 14.27 15.30
CA MET A 1 13.13 13.15 16.06
C MET A 1 11.96 12.64 15.23
N ASN A 2 12.05 11.43 14.68
CA ASN A 2 10.91 10.85 13.96
C ASN A 2 9.80 10.61 14.98
N GLN A 3 8.65 11.27 14.79
CA GLN A 3 7.45 10.91 15.55
C GLN A 3 7.14 9.43 15.25
N PRO A 4 6.84 8.61 16.26
CA PRO A 4 6.45 7.24 16.02
C PRO A 4 5.20 7.24 15.13
N HIS A 5 5.24 6.49 14.04
CA HIS A 5 4.10 6.34 13.14
C HIS A 5 2.91 5.77 13.94
N ILE A 6 1.84 6.54 14.03
CA ILE A 6 0.58 6.12 14.67
C ILE A 6 -0.28 5.49 13.58
N SER A 7 -0.71 4.24 13.80
CA SER A 7 -1.64 3.56 12.90
C SER A 7 -2.98 4.29 12.87
N VAL A 8 -3.57 4.39 11.67
CA VAL A 8 -4.86 5.07 11.44
C VAL A 8 -5.97 4.34 12.19
N LEU A 9 -6.87 5.09 12.85
CA LEU A 9 -8.04 4.55 13.56
C LEU A 9 -7.68 3.43 14.57
N LYS A 10 -6.50 3.53 15.21
CA LYS A 10 -5.99 2.47 16.10
C LYS A 10 -6.95 2.15 17.23
N GLU A 11 -7.49 3.17 17.90
CA GLU A 11 -8.40 3.00 19.03
C GLU A 11 -9.74 2.41 18.59
N GLU A 12 -10.23 2.81 17.42
CA GLU A 12 -11.46 2.28 16.84
C GLU A 12 -11.31 0.80 16.48
N VAL A 13 -10.19 0.43 15.85
CA VAL A 13 -9.88 -0.98 15.56
C VAL A 13 -9.83 -1.81 16.84
N LEU A 14 -9.12 -1.33 17.87
CA LEU A 14 -9.04 -2.02 19.16
C LEU A 14 -10.42 -2.16 19.81
N SER A 15 -11.26 -1.14 19.73
CA SER A 15 -12.61 -1.16 20.32
C SER A 15 -13.51 -2.20 19.67
N LEU A 16 -13.38 -2.45 18.36
CA LEU A 16 -14.16 -3.46 17.63
C LEU A 16 -13.88 -4.89 18.10
N PHE A 17 -12.65 -5.15 18.53
CA PHE A 17 -12.23 -6.48 18.95
C PHE A 17 -12.21 -6.67 20.48
N LYS A 18 -12.33 -5.59 21.26
CA LYS A 18 -12.17 -5.58 22.73
C LYS A 18 -12.94 -6.68 23.46
N GLU A 19 -14.19 -6.94 23.08
CA GLU A 19 -15.07 -7.92 23.72
C GLU A 19 -15.06 -9.28 22.98
N LYS A 20 -14.10 -9.51 22.09
CA LYS A 20 -13.97 -10.76 21.34
C LYS A 20 -12.84 -11.62 21.91
N GLU A 21 -13.04 -12.92 21.95
CA GLU A 21 -11.96 -13.88 22.18
C GLU A 21 -11.31 -14.14 20.82
N LEU A 22 -10.03 -13.77 20.66
CA LEU A 22 -9.28 -13.93 19.42
C LEU A 22 -8.25 -15.04 19.58
N LYS A 23 -8.39 -16.12 18.82
CA LYS A 23 -7.39 -17.19 18.73
C LYS A 23 -6.57 -17.13 17.45
N TYR A 24 -7.23 -16.85 16.33
CA TYR A 24 -6.61 -16.79 15.02
C TYR A 24 -6.98 -15.47 14.34
N PHE A 25 -5.98 -14.66 14.06
CA PHE A 25 -6.19 -13.33 13.48
C PHE A 25 -5.34 -13.13 12.22
N ILE A 26 -5.90 -12.43 11.23
CA ILE A 26 -5.19 -12.03 10.01
C ILE A 26 -5.09 -10.50 9.96
N ASP A 27 -3.88 -9.98 9.80
CA ASP A 27 -3.62 -8.64 9.31
C ASP A 27 -3.11 -8.76 7.87
N GLY A 28 -3.94 -8.44 6.90
CA GLY A 28 -3.64 -8.56 5.47
C GLY A 28 -2.80 -7.40 4.93
N THR A 29 -2.53 -6.40 5.76
CA THR A 29 -1.80 -5.17 5.44
C THR A 29 -0.89 -4.78 6.61
N LEU A 30 -0.03 -5.73 7.02
CA LEU A 30 0.75 -5.65 8.25
C LEU A 30 1.56 -4.35 8.38
N GLY A 31 2.09 -3.83 7.27
CA GLY A 31 2.93 -2.65 7.27
C GLY A 31 4.11 -2.79 8.23
N ALA A 32 4.35 -1.76 9.03
CA ALA A 32 5.38 -1.77 10.09
C ALA A 32 4.90 -2.44 11.39
N GLY A 33 3.73 -3.10 11.41
CA GLY A 33 3.22 -3.86 12.55
C GLY A 33 2.54 -3.03 13.64
N GLY A 34 2.08 -1.81 13.35
CA GLY A 34 1.52 -0.93 14.39
C GLY A 34 0.16 -1.40 14.91
N HIS A 35 -0.75 -1.84 14.04
CA HIS A 35 -2.02 -2.47 14.44
C HIS A 35 -1.79 -3.82 15.09
N ALA A 36 -0.90 -4.64 14.49
CA ALA A 36 -0.56 -5.96 15.01
C ALA A 36 -0.04 -5.90 16.45
N GLU A 37 0.87 -4.96 16.74
CA GLU A 37 1.37 -4.73 18.11
C GLU A 37 0.23 -4.42 19.09
N ALA A 38 -0.67 -3.54 18.69
CA ALA A 38 -1.78 -3.13 19.54
C ALA A 38 -2.77 -4.27 19.80
N ILE A 39 -3.10 -5.07 18.79
CA ILE A 39 -3.98 -6.24 18.89
C ILE A 39 -3.32 -7.32 19.76
N LEU A 40 -2.04 -7.63 19.57
CA LEU A 40 -1.32 -8.62 20.35
C LEU A 40 -1.17 -8.22 21.83
N LEU A 41 -1.07 -6.92 22.12
CA LEU A 41 -1.08 -6.41 23.49
C LEU A 41 -2.47 -6.54 24.15
N GLN A 42 -3.53 -6.28 23.42
CA GLN A 42 -4.91 -6.34 23.92
C GLN A 42 -5.40 -7.78 24.08
N HIS A 43 -4.92 -8.71 23.24
CA HIS A 43 -5.36 -10.10 23.15
C HIS A 43 -4.21 -11.07 23.48
N PRO A 44 -3.83 -11.21 24.76
CA PRO A 44 -2.79 -12.15 25.18
C PRO A 44 -3.15 -13.62 24.92
N GLU A 45 -4.45 -13.92 24.79
CA GLU A 45 -4.98 -15.25 24.46
C GLU A 45 -4.77 -15.66 22.99
N LEU A 46 -4.38 -14.72 22.11
CA LEU A 46 -4.22 -14.97 20.68
C LEU A 46 -3.14 -16.02 20.43
N GLU A 47 -3.53 -17.13 19.80
CA GLU A 47 -2.65 -18.28 19.55
C GLU A 47 -1.77 -18.06 18.33
N ILE A 48 -2.37 -17.66 17.18
CA ILE A 48 -1.64 -17.39 15.95
C ILE A 48 -2.15 -16.10 15.29
N PHE A 49 -1.19 -15.24 14.99
CA PHE A 49 -1.38 -14.02 14.23
C PHE A 49 -0.71 -14.16 12.85
N PHE A 50 -1.47 -14.01 11.77
CA PHE A 50 -0.94 -14.01 10.40
C PHE A 50 -0.75 -12.57 9.95
N GLY A 51 0.49 -12.17 9.76
CA GLY A 51 0.86 -10.85 9.24
C GLY A 51 1.28 -10.95 7.78
N ILE A 52 0.49 -10.36 6.90
CA ILE A 52 0.69 -10.40 5.44
C ILE A 52 1.07 -9.01 4.98
N ASP A 53 2.11 -8.91 4.18
CA ASP A 53 2.43 -7.70 3.43
C ASP A 53 3.21 -8.04 2.17
N GLN A 54 2.99 -7.29 1.12
CA GLN A 54 3.73 -7.43 -0.14
C GLN A 54 5.03 -6.60 -0.16
N ASP A 55 5.24 -5.72 0.83
CA ASP A 55 6.45 -4.92 0.98
C ASP A 55 7.44 -5.58 1.95
N LEU A 56 8.53 -6.15 1.43
CA LEU A 56 9.58 -6.78 2.24
C LEU A 56 10.20 -5.85 3.27
N ASP A 57 10.32 -4.56 2.98
CA ASP A 57 10.89 -3.61 3.93
C ASP A 57 9.95 -3.36 5.10
N ALA A 58 8.63 -3.32 4.84
CA ALA A 58 7.62 -3.27 5.88
C ALA A 58 7.69 -4.51 6.78
N LEU A 59 7.75 -5.71 6.19
CA LEU A 59 7.88 -6.97 6.94
C LEU A 59 9.14 -7.04 7.81
N LYS A 60 10.27 -6.51 7.34
CA LYS A 60 11.51 -6.44 8.14
C LYS A 60 11.31 -5.58 9.40
N ILE A 61 10.65 -4.42 9.25
CA ILE A 61 10.36 -3.52 10.38
C ILE A 61 9.36 -4.16 11.33
N ALA A 62 8.29 -4.77 10.80
CA ALA A 62 7.31 -5.48 11.61
C ALA A 62 7.94 -6.60 12.43
N LYS A 63 8.83 -7.41 11.85
CA LYS A 63 9.57 -8.47 12.56
C LYS A 63 10.39 -7.92 13.74
N MET A 64 11.04 -6.78 13.57
CA MET A 64 11.77 -6.14 14.67
C MET A 64 10.85 -5.63 15.76
N ARG A 65 9.75 -4.96 15.38
CA ARG A 65 8.76 -4.42 16.32
C ARG A 65 8.08 -5.51 17.14
N LEU A 66 7.68 -6.58 16.46
CA LEU A 66 6.87 -7.66 17.02
C LEU A 66 7.69 -8.82 17.59
N LYS A 67 9.00 -8.65 17.77
CA LYS A 67 9.94 -9.70 18.19
C LYS A 67 9.51 -10.45 19.44
N GLN A 68 8.91 -9.76 20.42
CA GLN A 68 8.45 -10.40 21.66
C GLN A 68 7.33 -11.44 21.46
N TRP A 69 6.65 -11.42 20.31
CA TRP A 69 5.57 -12.35 19.94
C TRP A 69 5.95 -13.26 18.76
N GLU A 70 7.24 -13.36 18.40
CA GLU A 70 7.69 -14.07 17.21
C GLU A 70 7.21 -15.53 17.13
N ASN A 71 7.02 -16.18 18.28
CA ASN A 71 6.52 -17.56 18.37
C ASN A 71 5.02 -17.71 18.06
N ARG A 72 4.28 -16.62 17.98
CA ARG A 72 2.84 -16.58 17.70
C ARG A 72 2.52 -15.91 16.36
N ILE A 73 3.52 -15.38 15.63
CA ILE A 73 3.31 -14.67 14.38
C ILE A 73 3.85 -15.46 13.22
N GLN A 74 2.99 -15.65 12.19
CA GLN A 74 3.39 -16.15 10.90
C GLN A 74 3.41 -15.00 9.89
N TYR A 75 4.59 -14.66 9.38
CA TYR A 75 4.77 -13.61 8.38
C TYR A 75 4.68 -14.20 6.98
N LEU A 76 3.86 -13.59 6.13
CA LEU A 76 3.66 -13.98 4.75
C LEU A 76 4.03 -12.79 3.85
N HIS A 77 5.02 -13.00 2.97
CA HIS A 77 5.38 -12.04 1.94
C HIS A 77 4.54 -12.34 0.69
N ASP A 78 3.38 -11.75 0.61
CA ASP A 78 2.44 -11.97 -0.49
C ASP A 78 1.40 -10.84 -0.53
N ASN A 79 0.59 -10.81 -1.58
CA ASN A 79 -0.62 -10.00 -1.58
C ASN A 79 -1.72 -10.72 -0.78
N PHE A 80 -2.52 -9.97 -0.03
CA PHE A 80 -3.60 -10.52 0.78
C PHE A 80 -4.67 -11.25 -0.05
N ASP A 81 -4.89 -10.86 -1.30
CA ASP A 81 -5.84 -11.52 -2.22
C ASP A 81 -5.40 -12.94 -2.62
N ILE A 82 -4.11 -13.25 -2.51
CA ILE A 82 -3.52 -14.59 -2.73
C ILE A 82 -3.38 -15.33 -1.39
N ALA A 83 -2.82 -14.66 -0.40
CA ALA A 83 -2.48 -15.28 0.88
C ALA A 83 -3.73 -15.69 1.68
N ILE A 84 -4.75 -14.82 1.80
CA ILE A 84 -5.96 -15.10 2.58
C ILE A 84 -6.72 -16.32 2.05
N PRO A 85 -7.04 -16.44 0.74
CA PRO A 85 -7.67 -17.64 0.21
C PRO A 85 -6.88 -18.92 0.46
N SER A 86 -5.54 -18.83 0.46
CA SER A 86 -4.67 -19.99 0.76
C SER A 86 -4.73 -20.40 2.23
N LEU A 87 -4.84 -19.42 3.14
CA LEU A 87 -5.02 -19.69 4.58
C LEU A 87 -6.39 -20.29 4.86
N LEU A 88 -7.46 -19.79 4.22
CA LEU A 88 -8.82 -20.28 4.42
C LEU A 88 -8.99 -21.77 4.00
N LYS A 89 -8.18 -22.27 3.08
CA LYS A 89 -8.18 -23.70 2.68
C LYS A 89 -7.67 -24.65 3.77
N LYS A 90 -7.03 -24.13 4.83
CA LYS A 90 -6.45 -24.94 5.92
C LYS A 90 -7.46 -25.35 7.00
N GLU A 91 -8.75 -25.17 6.79
CA GLU A 91 -9.84 -25.49 7.73
C GLU A 91 -9.72 -24.77 9.10
N VAL A 92 -8.92 -23.70 9.17
CA VAL A 92 -8.81 -22.84 10.35
C VAL A 92 -9.90 -21.77 10.29
N ARG A 93 -10.62 -21.57 11.38
CA ARG A 93 -11.55 -20.44 11.53
C ARG A 93 -10.79 -19.26 12.09
N PHE A 94 -10.90 -18.13 11.42
CA PHE A 94 -10.33 -16.87 11.86
C PHE A 94 -11.38 -16.07 12.63
N ASP A 95 -10.96 -15.48 13.75
CA ASP A 95 -11.82 -14.68 14.63
C ASP A 95 -11.86 -13.22 14.19
N GLY A 96 -10.85 -12.78 13.43
CA GLY A 96 -10.80 -11.44 12.88
C GLY A 96 -9.85 -11.32 11.69
N ILE A 97 -10.18 -10.38 10.80
CA ILE A 97 -9.34 -9.98 9.66
C ILE A 97 -9.29 -8.46 9.66
N LEU A 98 -8.09 -7.90 9.56
CA LEU A 98 -7.84 -6.48 9.39
C LEU A 98 -7.26 -6.22 7.99
N LEU A 99 -7.81 -5.21 7.30
CA LEU A 99 -7.28 -4.67 6.06
C LEU A 99 -7.24 -3.14 6.17
N ASP A 100 -6.04 -2.57 6.27
CA ASP A 100 -5.78 -1.13 6.21
C ASP A 100 -5.29 -0.78 4.81
N LEU A 101 -6.27 -0.53 3.90
CA LEU A 101 -6.01 -0.40 2.48
C LEU A 101 -5.46 0.99 2.14
N GLY A 102 -4.35 1.03 1.43
CA GLY A 102 -3.72 2.26 0.96
C GLY A 102 -2.20 2.17 0.93
N VAL A 103 -1.56 3.33 0.78
CA VAL A 103 -0.10 3.45 0.82
C VAL A 103 0.35 3.75 2.25
N SER A 104 1.46 3.16 2.67
CA SER A 104 2.04 3.44 3.97
C SER A 104 2.78 4.79 3.99
N SER A 105 2.87 5.41 5.17
CA SER A 105 3.70 6.62 5.33
C SER A 105 5.15 6.39 4.95
N MET A 106 5.69 5.19 5.19
CA MET A 106 7.04 4.84 4.78
C MET A 106 7.22 4.89 3.27
N GLN A 107 6.21 4.47 2.50
CA GLN A 107 6.22 4.54 1.03
C GLN A 107 6.15 6.00 0.55
N LEU A 108 5.37 6.84 1.22
CA LEU A 108 5.26 8.28 0.90
C LEU A 108 6.52 9.07 1.29
N ASP A 109 7.17 8.71 2.40
CA ASP A 109 8.34 9.41 2.92
C ASP A 109 9.64 9.11 2.16
N ARG A 110 9.68 8.03 1.39
CA ARG A 110 10.82 7.58 0.60
C ARG A 110 10.70 7.99 -0.87
N PRO A 111 11.42 9.03 -1.32
CA PRO A 111 11.31 9.50 -2.71
C PRO A 111 11.62 8.42 -3.74
N GLU A 112 12.54 7.52 -3.43
CA GLU A 112 12.96 6.40 -4.28
C GLU A 112 11.84 5.39 -4.56
N ARG A 113 10.75 5.40 -3.77
CA ARG A 113 9.57 4.55 -3.98
C ARG A 113 8.57 5.13 -4.98
N GLY A 114 8.66 6.40 -5.32
CA GLY A 114 7.83 7.06 -6.33
C GLY A 114 6.36 7.27 -5.98
N PHE A 115 5.93 7.06 -4.73
CA PHE A 115 4.54 7.23 -4.29
C PHE A 115 4.15 8.69 -4.02
N SER A 116 5.12 9.59 -3.90
CA SER A 116 4.88 10.99 -3.59
C SER A 116 5.59 11.91 -4.57
N PHE A 117 4.95 13.01 -4.90
CA PHE A 117 5.56 14.09 -5.69
C PHE A 117 6.05 15.26 -4.83
N MET A 118 5.98 15.15 -3.50
CA MET A 118 6.52 16.18 -2.60
C MET A 118 8.05 16.30 -2.72
N ARG A 119 8.71 15.23 -3.07
CA ARG A 119 10.12 15.14 -3.42
C ARG A 119 10.26 14.40 -4.74
N ASN A 120 11.24 14.80 -5.56
CA ASN A 120 11.48 14.11 -6.82
C ASN A 120 12.03 12.71 -6.59
N GLY A 121 11.51 11.75 -7.35
CA GLY A 121 11.94 10.34 -7.32
C GLY A 121 11.59 9.63 -8.62
N PRO A 122 12.07 8.40 -8.83
CA PRO A 122 11.73 7.59 -9.99
C PRO A 122 10.23 7.26 -10.01
N LEU A 123 9.68 7.02 -11.19
CA LEU A 123 8.32 6.51 -11.37
C LEU A 123 8.29 4.98 -11.10
N ASP A 124 8.46 4.58 -9.84
CA ASP A 124 8.41 3.18 -9.43
C ASP A 124 6.99 2.77 -9.03
N MET A 125 6.49 3.21 -7.88
CA MET A 125 5.18 2.95 -7.29
C MET A 125 4.86 1.46 -7.04
N ARG A 126 5.84 0.57 -7.07
CA ARG A 126 5.62 -0.84 -6.71
C ARG A 126 5.51 -0.99 -5.19
N MET A 127 4.44 -1.56 -4.70
CA MET A 127 4.37 -1.96 -3.29
C MET A 127 5.30 -3.14 -3.03
N ASN A 128 5.27 -4.15 -3.90
CA ASN A 128 6.26 -5.21 -3.93
C ASN A 128 7.42 -4.82 -4.86
N ASN A 129 8.59 -4.56 -4.31
CA ASN A 129 9.79 -4.17 -5.08
C ASN A 129 10.29 -5.28 -6.04
N GLU A 130 9.86 -6.53 -5.84
CA GLU A 130 10.19 -7.65 -6.71
C GLU A 130 9.24 -7.79 -7.91
N ALA A 131 8.10 -7.07 -7.91
CA ALA A 131 7.20 -7.03 -9.05
C ALA A 131 7.87 -6.39 -10.27
N SER A 132 7.53 -6.84 -11.47
CA SER A 132 8.13 -6.31 -12.70
C SER A 132 7.53 -4.97 -13.13
N LEU A 133 6.20 -4.80 -12.99
CA LEU A 133 5.49 -3.62 -13.49
C LEU A 133 5.73 -2.38 -12.62
N THR A 134 6.30 -1.34 -13.21
CA THR A 134 6.55 -0.03 -12.58
C THR A 134 5.61 1.05 -13.14
N ALA A 135 5.46 2.16 -12.41
CA ALA A 135 4.78 3.34 -12.95
C ALA A 135 5.51 3.92 -14.17
N LEU A 136 6.84 3.78 -14.26
CA LEU A 136 7.63 4.15 -15.42
C LEU A 136 7.15 3.43 -16.67
N GLU A 137 7.01 2.11 -16.59
CA GLU A 137 6.53 1.29 -17.70
C GLU A 137 5.10 1.67 -18.09
N VAL A 138 4.19 1.79 -17.10
CA VAL A 138 2.80 2.18 -17.35
C VAL A 138 2.72 3.51 -18.11
N VAL A 139 3.43 4.54 -17.63
CA VAL A 139 3.39 5.89 -18.21
C VAL A 139 3.97 5.90 -19.64
N ASN A 140 5.08 5.18 -19.86
CA ASN A 140 5.79 5.29 -21.13
C ASN A 140 5.35 4.28 -22.21
N THR A 141 4.71 3.16 -21.81
CA THR A 141 4.41 2.09 -22.78
C THR A 141 2.92 1.79 -22.97
N TRP A 142 2.09 2.02 -21.95
CA TRP A 142 0.68 1.64 -22.04
C TRP A 142 -0.08 2.45 -23.07
N SER A 143 -1.13 1.84 -23.65
CA SER A 143 -1.94 2.48 -24.67
C SER A 143 -2.71 3.67 -24.10
N PHE A 144 -3.11 4.62 -24.98
CA PHE A 144 -4.00 5.72 -24.61
C PHE A 144 -5.26 5.23 -23.90
N ASN A 145 -5.86 4.14 -24.38
CA ASN A 145 -7.09 3.60 -23.79
C ASN A 145 -6.85 3.00 -22.41
N ASP A 146 -5.73 2.34 -22.17
CA ASP A 146 -5.38 1.78 -20.87
C ASP A 146 -5.09 2.89 -19.84
N LEU A 147 -4.36 3.93 -20.26
CA LEU A 147 -4.17 5.12 -19.41
C LEU A 147 -5.51 5.81 -19.08
N CYS A 148 -6.41 5.94 -20.06
CA CYS A 148 -7.76 6.45 -19.84
C CYS A 148 -8.52 5.62 -18.80
N ARG A 149 -8.41 4.28 -18.88
CA ARG A 149 -9.07 3.36 -17.94
C ARG A 149 -8.57 3.58 -16.52
N ILE A 150 -7.26 3.57 -16.30
CA ILE A 150 -6.72 3.72 -14.94
C ILE A 150 -7.05 5.09 -14.33
N PHE A 151 -6.95 6.18 -15.09
CA PHE A 151 -7.32 7.51 -14.58
C PHE A 151 -8.82 7.61 -14.25
N ARG A 152 -9.70 6.96 -15.05
CA ARG A 152 -11.13 6.99 -14.82
C ARG A 152 -11.58 6.07 -13.70
N GLU A 153 -11.13 4.80 -13.73
CA GLU A 153 -11.66 3.74 -12.86
C GLU A 153 -10.97 3.70 -11.49
N TYR A 154 -9.67 3.97 -11.45
CA TYR A 154 -8.91 3.94 -10.19
C TYR A 154 -8.59 5.33 -9.67
N GLY A 155 -8.40 6.31 -10.55
CA GLY A 155 -8.09 7.67 -10.16
C GLY A 155 -9.31 8.57 -10.00
N GLU A 156 -10.51 8.13 -10.41
CA GLU A 156 -11.76 8.91 -10.43
C GLU A 156 -11.58 10.30 -11.07
N GLU A 157 -10.57 10.46 -11.94
CA GLU A 157 -10.20 11.75 -12.52
C GLU A 157 -11.19 12.14 -13.65
N LYS A 158 -11.87 13.26 -13.47
CA LYS A 158 -12.88 13.75 -14.44
C LYS A 158 -12.27 14.11 -15.80
N GLN A 159 -11.02 14.55 -15.83
CA GLN A 159 -10.29 14.91 -17.05
C GLN A 159 -9.42 13.77 -17.57
N TRP A 160 -9.76 12.51 -17.26
CA TRP A 160 -9.00 11.32 -17.59
C TRP A 160 -8.49 11.23 -19.04
N ARG A 161 -9.32 11.64 -20.04
CA ARG A 161 -8.89 11.68 -21.45
C ARG A 161 -7.78 12.69 -21.70
N LYS A 162 -7.87 13.88 -21.08
CA LYS A 162 -6.85 14.92 -21.25
C LYS A 162 -5.56 14.54 -20.54
N ALA A 163 -5.64 13.92 -19.36
CA ALA A 163 -4.48 13.40 -18.64
C ALA A 163 -3.74 12.33 -19.45
N ALA A 164 -4.47 11.32 -19.96
CA ALA A 164 -3.90 10.28 -20.82
C ALA A 164 -3.30 10.86 -22.11
N PHE A 165 -3.99 11.80 -22.76
CA PHE A 165 -3.49 12.46 -23.95
C PHE A 165 -2.19 13.24 -23.71
N ALA A 166 -2.12 14.00 -22.61
CA ALA A 166 -0.93 14.77 -22.24
C ALA A 166 0.30 13.84 -22.07
N ILE A 167 0.12 12.69 -21.40
CA ILE A 167 1.19 11.71 -21.24
C ILE A 167 1.63 11.14 -22.61
N VAL A 168 0.67 10.71 -23.44
CA VAL A 168 0.97 10.12 -24.74
C VAL A 168 1.70 11.10 -25.66
N GLU A 169 1.35 12.39 -25.62
CA GLU A 169 2.07 13.40 -26.39
C GLU A 169 3.46 13.68 -25.80
N ALA A 170 3.56 13.89 -24.49
CA ALA A 170 4.84 14.23 -23.85
C ALA A 170 5.91 13.14 -24.06
N ARG A 171 5.54 11.87 -23.91
CA ARG A 171 6.48 10.75 -24.06
C ARG A 171 7.00 10.53 -25.50
N LYS A 172 6.37 11.15 -26.52
CA LYS A 172 6.90 11.14 -27.89
C LYS A 172 8.17 11.93 -28.02
N GLU A 173 8.28 13.00 -27.24
CA GLU A 173 9.44 13.91 -27.25
C GLU A 173 10.55 13.42 -26.32
N LYS A 174 10.16 13.00 -25.11
CA LYS A 174 11.09 12.53 -24.07
C LYS A 174 10.40 11.56 -23.13
N GLU A 175 11.10 10.48 -22.76
CA GLU A 175 10.69 9.55 -21.73
C GLU A 175 10.42 10.28 -20.41
N ILE A 176 9.28 9.99 -19.76
CA ILE A 176 8.90 10.56 -18.47
C ILE A 176 9.43 9.59 -17.39
N THR A 177 10.46 10.01 -16.63
CA THR A 177 11.20 9.11 -15.75
C THR A 177 11.00 9.38 -14.28
N THR A 178 10.56 10.60 -13.93
CA THR A 178 10.44 11.02 -12.53
C THR A 178 9.04 11.52 -12.18
N THR A 179 8.75 11.51 -10.88
CA THR A 179 7.49 12.03 -10.33
C THR A 179 7.26 13.49 -10.68
N HIS A 180 8.31 14.33 -10.67
CA HIS A 180 8.20 15.74 -11.02
C HIS A 180 7.92 15.93 -12.51
N GLU A 181 8.59 15.20 -13.40
CA GLU A 181 8.30 15.24 -14.85
C GLU A 181 6.85 14.89 -15.13
N LEU A 182 6.32 13.85 -14.49
CA LEU A 182 4.91 13.47 -14.63
C LEU A 182 3.96 14.58 -14.12
N VAL A 183 4.28 15.22 -13.00
CA VAL A 183 3.51 16.36 -12.46
C VAL A 183 3.53 17.54 -13.44
N GLU A 184 4.67 17.86 -14.03
CA GLU A 184 4.80 18.92 -15.04
C GLU A 184 3.89 18.66 -16.26
N VAL A 185 3.86 17.43 -16.74
CA VAL A 185 2.99 17.01 -17.85
C VAL A 185 1.51 17.11 -17.51
N LEU A 186 1.12 16.73 -16.30
CA LEU A 186 -0.27 16.64 -15.88
C LEU A 186 -0.83 17.97 -15.34
N THR A 187 -0.01 18.82 -14.74
CA THR A 187 -0.43 20.08 -14.13
C THR A 187 -1.27 20.98 -15.05
N PRO A 188 -0.90 21.20 -16.34
CA PRO A 188 -1.68 22.07 -17.24
C PRO A 188 -3.10 21.58 -17.48
N VAL A 189 -3.32 20.25 -17.42
CA VAL A 189 -4.62 19.64 -17.74
C VAL A 189 -5.47 19.37 -16.50
N LEU A 190 -4.86 19.17 -15.32
CA LEU A 190 -5.55 18.82 -14.08
C LEU A 190 -5.79 20.03 -13.16
N ARG A 191 -5.13 21.18 -13.40
CA ARG A 191 -5.41 22.39 -12.62
C ARG A 191 -6.87 22.76 -12.77
N LYS A 192 -7.64 22.73 -11.68
CA LYS A 192 -8.91 23.44 -11.60
C LYS A 192 -8.59 24.93 -11.84
N LYS A 193 -9.13 25.54 -12.89
CA LYS A 193 -9.22 27.00 -12.93
C LYS A 193 -9.95 27.40 -11.65
N ARG A 194 -9.24 28.07 -10.72
CA ARG A 194 -9.93 28.75 -9.62
C ARG A 194 -10.85 29.80 -10.25
N PRO A 195 -12.10 29.85 -9.83
CA PRO A 195 -13.02 30.91 -10.30
C PRO A 195 -12.47 32.27 -9.97
#